data_204b627a888ae7e7e598fcc0774687a1
#
_entry.id   204b627a888ae7e7e598fcc0774687a1
#
_cell.length_a   1.000
_cell.length_b   1.000
_cell.length_c   1.000
_cell.angle_alpha   90.00
_cell.angle_beta   90.00
_cell.angle_gamma   90.00
#
_symmetry.space_group_name_H-M   'P 1'
#
loop_
_entity.id
_entity.type
_entity.pdbx_description
1 polymer ?
#
loop_
_entity_poly.entity_id
_entity_poly.type
_entity_poly.pdbx_seq_one_letter_code
_entity_poly.pdbx_strand_id
1 'polypeptide(L)'
;MIAPLVPVDIEHELSVVERYFAGDAAQRSAASISSELAGADLVVCDELDFGAMAAAQSAGVPVAAVAVIASGALVRPNRLTDALEALRVGLGTPAPIRPRGDLFVVPFAPAMRDPRFPAPGNALWMRPEPGPAPRTEPYIVATLGTEFNTESGNLFDRILTALARVGTPATVAVGPDLDPARFGPQPSHVRVEQYIDLDAELSRADVVLHHGGSGLFVRSVLGGSAQIVFPMGADQPFTADRVRDLGLGYVLDPVTVTPDAIADAVMSVRADQRVKGRVEALRRETLALPTPSTVVARLQAPANSAAREQ
;
A
#
# COMPACT_ATOMS: atom_id res chain seq x y z
N MET A 1 24.18 0.72 -6.88
CA MET A 1 24.04 -0.16 -8.09
C MET A 1 22.59 -0.63 -8.09
N ILE A 2 21.89 -0.62 -9.23
CA ILE A 2 20.51 -1.14 -9.31
C ILE A 2 20.59 -2.66 -9.50
N ALA A 3 19.88 -3.40 -8.65
CA ALA A 3 19.76 -4.84 -8.78
C ALA A 3 18.85 -5.22 -9.96
N PRO A 4 19.12 -6.36 -10.63
CA PRO A 4 18.27 -6.83 -11.72
C PRO A 4 16.88 -7.20 -11.22
N LEU A 5 15.85 -6.94 -12.04
CA LEU A 5 14.49 -7.42 -11.78
C LEU A 5 14.44 -8.95 -11.88
N VAL A 6 13.73 -9.55 -10.93
CA VAL A 6 13.41 -10.98 -10.91
C VAL A 6 11.89 -11.17 -10.86
N PRO A 7 11.36 -12.29 -11.38
CA PRO A 7 9.95 -12.62 -11.19
C PRO A 7 9.59 -12.71 -9.72
N VAL A 8 8.39 -12.24 -9.36
CA VAL A 8 7.92 -12.28 -7.97
C VAL A 8 7.62 -13.73 -7.55
N ASP A 9 8.17 -14.12 -6.41
CA ASP A 9 7.83 -15.37 -5.72
C ASP A 9 6.83 -15.10 -4.61
N ILE A 10 5.56 -15.36 -4.87
CA ILE A 10 4.46 -15.13 -3.93
C ILE A 10 4.64 -15.90 -2.61
N GLU A 11 5.13 -17.15 -2.68
CA GLU A 11 5.35 -17.95 -1.46
C GLU A 11 6.49 -17.39 -0.62
N HIS A 12 7.52 -16.85 -1.26
CA HIS A 12 8.58 -16.12 -0.56
C HIS A 12 8.01 -14.89 0.16
N GLU A 13 7.22 -14.04 -0.51
CA GLU A 13 6.63 -12.85 0.09
C GLU A 13 5.74 -13.19 1.30
N LEU A 14 4.92 -14.22 1.19
CA LEU A 14 4.11 -14.70 2.31
C LEU A 14 4.99 -15.21 3.46
N SER A 15 6.09 -15.91 3.15
CA SER A 15 7.02 -16.44 4.16
C SER A 15 7.77 -15.33 4.90
N VAL A 16 8.00 -14.17 4.27
CA VAL A 16 8.60 -12.98 4.92
C VAL A 16 7.69 -12.49 6.04
N VAL A 17 6.37 -12.45 5.84
CA VAL A 17 5.43 -12.09 6.91
C VAL A 17 5.51 -13.04 8.08
N GLU A 18 5.57 -14.35 7.81
CA GLU A 18 5.64 -15.39 8.85
C GLU A 18 6.96 -15.37 9.64
N ARG A 19 8.09 -15.29 8.92
CA ARG A 19 9.41 -15.45 9.54
C ARG A 19 9.99 -14.15 10.07
N TYR A 20 9.84 -13.06 9.32
CA TYR A 20 10.43 -11.78 9.69
C TYR A 20 9.47 -10.94 10.52
N PHE A 21 8.26 -10.64 10.01
CA PHE A 21 7.32 -9.74 10.71
C PHE A 21 6.73 -10.39 11.96
N ALA A 22 6.34 -11.67 11.93
CA ALA A 22 5.86 -12.39 13.11
C ALA A 22 6.99 -13.04 13.93
N GLY A 23 8.23 -13.02 13.45
CA GLY A 23 9.42 -13.54 14.10
C GLY A 23 10.32 -12.45 14.69
N ASP A 24 11.49 -12.27 14.07
CA ASP A 24 12.56 -11.39 14.58
C ASP A 24 12.12 -9.93 14.73
N ALA A 25 11.35 -9.39 13.80
CA ALA A 25 10.85 -8.02 13.87
C ALA A 25 9.89 -7.86 15.04
N ALA A 26 8.99 -8.83 15.25
CA ALA A 26 8.05 -8.81 16.35
C ALA A 26 8.74 -8.83 17.72
N GLN A 27 9.78 -9.63 17.89
CA GLN A 27 10.54 -9.67 19.15
C GLN A 27 11.18 -8.30 19.46
N ARG A 28 11.79 -7.67 18.45
CA ARG A 28 12.40 -6.33 18.61
C ARG A 28 11.36 -5.26 18.90
N SER A 29 10.24 -5.28 18.19
CA SER A 29 9.13 -4.33 18.41
C SER A 29 8.57 -4.47 19.83
N ALA A 30 8.26 -5.70 20.26
CA ALA A 30 7.77 -5.96 21.61
C ALA A 30 8.72 -5.44 22.69
N ALA A 31 10.04 -5.68 22.56
CA ALA A 31 11.03 -5.18 23.48
C ALA A 31 11.10 -3.64 23.51
N SER A 32 11.00 -3.02 22.33
CA SER A 32 11.09 -1.55 22.17
C SER A 32 9.96 -0.81 22.85
N ILE A 33 8.70 -1.31 22.75
CA ILE A 33 7.54 -0.60 23.29
C ILE A 33 7.20 -0.96 24.73
N SER A 34 7.77 -2.02 25.29
CA SER A 34 7.39 -2.53 26.62
C SER A 34 7.47 -1.48 27.74
N SER A 35 8.46 -0.59 27.68
CA SER A 35 8.61 0.49 28.66
C SER A 35 7.57 1.61 28.50
N GLU A 36 6.99 1.75 27.32
CA GLU A 36 6.04 2.82 26.98
C GLU A 36 4.59 2.48 27.28
N LEU A 37 4.32 1.20 27.64
CA LEU A 37 2.95 0.72 27.86
C LEU A 37 2.36 1.14 29.20
N ALA A 38 3.20 1.54 30.16
CA ALA A 38 2.73 1.95 31.49
C ALA A 38 1.91 3.24 31.41
N GLY A 39 0.60 3.15 31.68
CA GLY A 39 -0.33 4.27 31.59
C GLY A 39 -0.87 4.56 30.18
N ALA A 40 -0.58 3.71 29.20
CA ALA A 40 -1.20 3.78 27.89
C ALA A 40 -2.64 3.27 27.93
N ASP A 41 -3.58 4.02 27.37
CA ASP A 41 -4.99 3.63 27.24
C ASP A 41 -5.27 2.79 25.99
N LEU A 42 -4.43 2.92 24.97
CA LEU A 42 -4.57 2.25 23.67
C LEU A 42 -3.21 2.22 22.96
N VAL A 43 -2.89 1.09 22.34
CA VAL A 43 -1.81 0.98 21.35
C VAL A 43 -2.40 1.03 19.96
N VAL A 44 -1.86 1.89 19.09
CA VAL A 44 -2.18 1.94 17.66
C VAL A 44 -0.94 1.50 16.89
N CYS A 45 -1.06 0.42 16.13
CA CYS A 45 0.05 -0.11 15.32
C CYS A 45 -0.43 -0.56 13.94
N ASP A 46 0.49 -0.78 13.01
CA ASP A 46 0.11 -1.38 11.73
C ASP A 46 -0.18 -2.88 11.84
N GLU A 47 -0.83 -3.45 10.82
CA GLU A 47 -1.25 -4.86 10.82
C GLU A 47 -0.10 -5.88 10.75
N LEU A 48 1.14 -5.42 10.53
CA LEU A 48 2.34 -6.25 10.51
C LEU A 48 3.14 -6.17 11.82
N ASP A 49 2.80 -5.24 12.73
CA ASP A 49 3.49 -5.11 14.00
C ASP A 49 2.92 -6.07 15.07
N PHE A 50 3.14 -7.36 14.86
CA PHE A 50 2.70 -8.40 15.80
C PHE A 50 3.38 -8.29 17.16
N GLY A 51 4.57 -7.68 17.23
CA GLY A 51 5.30 -7.45 18.48
C GLY A 51 4.61 -6.43 19.36
N ALA A 52 4.19 -5.29 18.78
CA ALA A 52 3.42 -4.29 19.49
C ALA A 52 2.07 -4.86 19.98
N MET A 53 1.38 -5.64 19.14
CA MET A 53 0.15 -6.32 19.54
C MET A 53 0.37 -7.28 20.73
N ALA A 54 1.44 -8.08 20.70
CA ALA A 54 1.74 -9.03 21.75
C ALA A 54 2.12 -8.34 23.09
N ALA A 55 2.97 -7.31 23.03
CA ALA A 55 3.38 -6.56 24.21
C ALA A 55 2.22 -5.82 24.87
N ALA A 56 1.41 -5.12 24.07
CA ALA A 56 0.22 -4.42 24.55
C ALA A 56 -0.78 -5.41 25.20
N GLN A 57 -1.04 -6.53 24.54
CA GLN A 57 -1.93 -7.56 25.04
C GLN A 57 -1.44 -8.17 26.36
N SER A 58 -0.11 -8.38 26.52
CA SER A 58 0.50 -8.82 27.77
C SER A 58 0.35 -7.80 28.90
N ALA A 59 0.40 -6.52 28.58
CA ALA A 59 0.20 -5.43 29.52
C ALA A 59 -1.27 -5.12 29.82
N GLY A 60 -2.21 -5.81 29.15
CA GLY A 60 -3.66 -5.54 29.28
C GLY A 60 -4.09 -4.23 28.60
N VAL A 61 -3.30 -3.69 27.69
CA VAL A 61 -3.61 -2.47 26.93
C VAL A 61 -4.33 -2.86 25.64
N PRO A 62 -5.50 -2.26 25.31
CA PRO A 62 -6.20 -2.50 24.06
C PRO A 62 -5.35 -2.14 22.84
N VAL A 63 -5.61 -2.83 21.72
CA VAL A 63 -4.88 -2.64 20.46
C VAL A 63 -5.84 -2.25 19.34
N ALA A 64 -5.54 -1.16 18.63
CA ALA A 64 -6.12 -0.83 17.34
C ALA A 64 -5.08 -1.12 16.24
N ALA A 65 -5.27 -2.20 15.50
CA ALA A 65 -4.44 -2.51 14.34
C ALA A 65 -4.96 -1.78 13.10
N VAL A 66 -4.06 -1.12 12.37
CA VAL A 66 -4.37 -0.37 11.14
C VAL A 66 -3.90 -1.17 9.93
N ALA A 67 -4.81 -1.47 9.03
CA ALA A 67 -4.47 -2.13 7.78
C ALA A 67 -3.56 -1.24 6.93
N VAL A 68 -2.45 -1.80 6.47
CA VAL A 68 -1.51 -1.13 5.55
C VAL A 68 -1.51 -1.81 4.17
N ILE A 69 -2.08 -3.00 4.08
CA ILE A 69 -2.23 -3.78 2.86
C ILE A 69 -3.66 -3.64 2.31
N ALA A 70 -3.82 -2.88 1.25
CA ALA A 70 -5.14 -2.56 0.69
C ALA A 70 -5.94 -3.82 0.29
N SER A 71 -5.31 -4.77 -0.37
CA SER A 71 -5.92 -6.05 -0.75
C SER A 71 -6.22 -6.97 0.45
N GLY A 72 -5.47 -6.84 1.55
CA GLY A 72 -5.51 -7.75 2.69
C GLY A 72 -4.96 -9.15 2.43
N ALA A 73 -4.40 -9.38 1.24
CA ALA A 73 -4.03 -10.73 0.81
C ALA A 73 -2.61 -11.16 1.23
N LEU A 74 -1.78 -10.22 1.67
CA LEU A 74 -0.44 -10.52 2.16
C LEU A 74 -0.47 -11.05 3.61
N VAL A 75 -1.32 -10.48 4.47
CA VAL A 75 -1.44 -10.89 5.88
C VAL A 75 -2.53 -11.96 6.01
N ARG A 76 -2.11 -13.21 6.18
CA ARG A 76 -3.00 -14.37 6.23
C ARG A 76 -2.98 -15.02 7.61
N PRO A 77 -3.99 -14.77 8.47
CA PRO A 77 -3.99 -15.27 9.86
C PRO A 77 -3.78 -16.77 9.98
N ASN A 78 -4.30 -17.58 9.05
CA ASN A 78 -4.14 -19.03 9.05
C ASN A 78 -2.69 -19.50 8.81
N ARG A 79 -1.84 -18.67 8.19
CA ARG A 79 -0.41 -18.95 8.00
C ARG A 79 0.44 -18.48 9.18
N LEU A 80 -0.09 -17.60 10.02
CA LEU A 80 0.63 -16.98 11.13
C LEU A 80 0.51 -17.77 12.43
N THR A 81 -0.30 -18.82 12.49
CA THR A 81 -0.64 -19.55 13.73
C THR A 81 0.61 -20.00 14.49
N ASP A 82 1.53 -20.70 13.82
CA ASP A 82 2.73 -21.24 14.46
C ASP A 82 3.72 -20.13 14.87
N ALA A 83 3.90 -19.12 14.00
CA ALA A 83 4.78 -18.00 14.29
C ALA A 83 4.28 -17.15 15.47
N LEU A 84 2.97 -16.85 15.50
CA LEU A 84 2.35 -16.12 16.61
C LEU A 84 2.36 -16.94 17.92
N GLU A 85 2.21 -18.25 17.84
CA GLU A 85 2.34 -19.10 19.03
C GLU A 85 3.79 -19.13 19.55
N ALA A 86 4.78 -19.23 18.68
CA ALA A 86 6.19 -19.13 19.06
C ALA A 86 6.51 -17.76 19.70
N LEU A 87 5.99 -16.67 19.11
CA LEU A 87 6.12 -15.33 19.66
C LEU A 87 5.45 -15.22 21.04
N ARG A 88 4.22 -15.73 21.18
CA ARG A 88 3.49 -15.78 22.45
C ARG A 88 4.29 -16.45 23.56
N VAL A 89 4.83 -17.64 23.26
CA VAL A 89 5.65 -18.41 24.22
C VAL A 89 6.93 -17.66 24.57
N GLY A 90 7.62 -17.12 23.56
CA GLY A 90 8.87 -16.37 23.74
C GLY A 90 8.72 -15.11 24.61
N LEU A 91 7.58 -14.44 24.52
CA LEU A 91 7.26 -13.24 25.31
C LEU A 91 6.52 -13.54 26.61
N GLY A 92 6.16 -14.81 26.88
CA GLY A 92 5.39 -15.19 28.06
C GLY A 92 3.96 -14.61 28.08
N THR A 93 3.40 -14.28 26.93
CA THR A 93 2.05 -13.73 26.81
C THR A 93 1.00 -14.78 27.20
N PRO A 94 0.07 -14.50 28.14
CA PRO A 94 -0.81 -15.53 28.69
C PRO A 94 -1.89 -16.03 27.72
N ALA A 95 -2.33 -15.18 26.79
CA ALA A 95 -3.38 -15.49 25.83
C ALA A 95 -2.86 -15.48 24.38
N PRO A 96 -3.53 -16.16 23.44
CA PRO A 96 -3.18 -16.09 22.02
C PRO A 96 -3.11 -14.66 21.50
N ILE A 97 -2.10 -14.36 20.67
CA ILE A 97 -1.95 -13.04 20.06
C ILE A 97 -3.05 -12.85 19.01
N ARG A 98 -3.76 -11.72 19.10
CA ARG A 98 -4.79 -11.35 18.16
C ARG A 98 -4.18 -10.55 16.99
N PRO A 99 -4.03 -11.12 15.78
CA PRO A 99 -3.30 -10.49 14.68
C PRO A 99 -4.05 -9.30 14.02
N ARG A 100 -5.22 -8.94 14.55
CA ARG A 100 -6.01 -7.77 14.12
C ARG A 100 -6.37 -6.87 15.30
N GLY A 101 -5.72 -7.07 16.44
CA GLY A 101 -5.99 -6.32 17.66
C GLY A 101 -7.42 -6.50 18.19
N ASP A 102 -7.85 -5.58 19.03
CA ASP A 102 -9.23 -5.46 19.54
C ASP A 102 -10.11 -4.67 18.57
N LEU A 103 -9.52 -3.71 17.89
CA LEU A 103 -10.11 -2.91 16.82
C LEU A 103 -9.27 -3.03 15.55
N PHE A 104 -9.92 -3.14 14.41
CA PHE A 104 -9.24 -3.19 13.12
C PHE A 104 -9.68 -2.02 12.24
N VAL A 105 -8.76 -1.10 11.98
CA VAL A 105 -9.02 0.09 11.16
C VAL A 105 -8.56 -0.16 9.73
N VAL A 106 -9.43 0.09 8.76
CA VAL A 106 -9.13 -0.13 7.34
C VAL A 106 -9.22 1.19 6.58
N PRO A 107 -8.06 1.84 6.27
CA PRO A 107 -8.02 3.12 5.56
C PRO A 107 -8.11 2.95 4.03
N PHE A 108 -8.96 2.05 3.57
CA PHE A 108 -9.18 1.72 2.16
C PHE A 108 -10.67 1.49 1.92
N ALA A 109 -11.14 1.72 0.68
CA ALA A 109 -12.52 1.36 0.34
C ALA A 109 -12.72 -0.18 0.39
N PRO A 110 -13.90 -0.67 0.81
CA PRO A 110 -14.20 -2.10 0.86
C PRO A 110 -13.89 -2.82 -0.46
N ALA A 111 -14.20 -2.20 -1.60
CA ALA A 111 -13.93 -2.78 -2.91
C ALA A 111 -12.41 -2.97 -3.20
N MET A 112 -11.52 -2.26 -2.52
CA MET A 112 -10.07 -2.44 -2.67
C MET A 112 -9.57 -3.75 -2.06
N ARG A 113 -10.30 -4.32 -1.10
CA ARG A 113 -9.93 -5.62 -0.52
C ARG A 113 -10.24 -6.76 -1.48
N ASP A 114 -9.39 -7.77 -1.45
CA ASP A 114 -9.67 -9.03 -2.13
C ASP A 114 -10.82 -9.74 -1.41
N PRO A 115 -11.91 -10.12 -2.11
CA PRO A 115 -13.04 -10.83 -1.49
C PRO A 115 -12.66 -12.13 -0.78
N ARG A 116 -11.53 -12.74 -1.16
CA ARG A 116 -10.98 -13.94 -0.50
C ARG A 116 -10.36 -13.64 0.87
N PHE A 117 -10.02 -12.37 1.13
CA PHE A 117 -9.38 -11.90 2.38
C PHE A 117 -10.14 -10.70 2.97
N PRO A 118 -11.42 -10.88 3.35
CA PRO A 118 -12.27 -9.81 3.84
C PRO A 118 -11.74 -9.26 5.17
N ALA A 119 -12.06 -8.01 5.45
CA ALA A 119 -11.87 -7.45 6.77
C ALA A 119 -12.86 -8.08 7.77
N PRO A 120 -12.58 -8.07 9.09
CA PRO A 120 -13.55 -8.48 10.10
C PRO A 120 -14.85 -7.69 10.00
N GLY A 121 -15.97 -8.29 10.41
CA GLY A 121 -17.29 -7.64 10.34
C GLY A 121 -17.40 -6.38 11.18
N ASN A 122 -16.57 -6.23 12.21
CA ASN A 122 -16.49 -5.06 13.10
C ASN A 122 -15.40 -4.07 12.69
N ALA A 123 -14.80 -4.20 11.50
CA ALA A 123 -13.76 -3.30 11.03
C ALA A 123 -14.25 -1.84 10.96
N LEU A 124 -13.39 -0.92 11.37
CA LEU A 124 -13.60 0.51 11.27
C LEU A 124 -13.06 1.01 9.94
N TRP A 125 -13.96 1.21 8.99
CA TRP A 125 -13.60 1.76 7.68
C TRP A 125 -13.36 3.26 7.76
N MET A 126 -12.32 3.72 7.09
CA MET A 126 -11.88 5.10 7.09
C MET A 126 -11.36 5.47 5.70
N ARG A 127 -11.59 6.69 5.26
CA ARG A 127 -10.86 7.21 4.11
C ARG A 127 -9.52 7.80 4.54
N PRO A 128 -8.48 7.73 3.72
CA PRO A 128 -7.31 8.60 3.93
C PRO A 128 -7.69 10.06 3.66
N GLU A 129 -6.88 11.00 4.13
CA GLU A 129 -7.08 12.39 3.76
C GLU A 129 -6.93 12.56 2.25
N PRO A 130 -7.88 13.19 1.57
CA PRO A 130 -7.78 13.44 0.14
C PRO A 130 -6.72 14.51 -0.12
N GLY A 131 -5.92 14.29 -1.15
CA GLY A 131 -5.08 15.33 -1.72
C GLY A 131 -5.90 16.44 -2.41
N PRO A 132 -5.24 17.36 -3.13
CA PRO A 132 -5.91 18.37 -3.92
C PRO A 132 -6.95 17.78 -4.89
N ALA A 133 -7.93 18.60 -5.29
CA ALA A 133 -8.94 18.16 -6.25
C ALA A 133 -8.30 17.77 -7.60
N PRO A 134 -8.77 16.69 -8.25
CA PRO A 134 -8.24 16.27 -9.54
C PRO A 134 -8.34 17.36 -10.60
N ARG A 135 -7.32 17.44 -11.45
CA ARG A 135 -7.29 18.30 -12.64
C ARG A 135 -7.62 17.48 -13.90
N THR A 136 -7.98 18.17 -14.96
CA THR A 136 -8.46 17.54 -16.21
C THR A 136 -7.42 17.52 -17.33
N GLU A 137 -6.26 18.12 -17.12
CA GLU A 137 -5.22 18.19 -18.15
C GLU A 137 -4.47 16.84 -18.25
N PRO A 138 -4.09 16.44 -19.48
CA PRO A 138 -3.29 15.23 -19.68
C PRO A 138 -1.94 15.33 -18.97
N TYR A 139 -1.70 14.47 -18.01
CA TYR A 139 -0.46 14.45 -17.26
C TYR A 139 -0.16 13.05 -16.69
N ILE A 140 1.10 12.64 -16.77
CA ILE A 140 1.52 11.31 -16.34
C ILE A 140 2.47 11.43 -15.14
N VAL A 141 2.25 10.60 -14.12
CA VAL A 141 3.20 10.40 -13.03
C VAL A 141 3.71 8.97 -13.06
N ALA A 142 5.02 8.79 -12.91
CA ALA A 142 5.64 7.47 -12.78
C ALA A 142 6.54 7.41 -11.54
N THR A 143 6.40 6.34 -10.75
CA THR A 143 7.30 6.07 -9.63
C THR A 143 7.25 4.60 -9.22
N LEU A 144 8.39 4.06 -8.79
CA LEU A 144 8.48 2.69 -8.28
C LEU A 144 8.58 2.65 -6.74
N GLY A 145 8.22 3.76 -6.09
CA GLY A 145 8.26 3.89 -4.63
C GLY A 145 9.66 4.15 -4.09
N THR A 146 9.81 3.98 -2.78
CA THR A 146 11.08 4.23 -2.07
C THR A 146 11.85 2.95 -1.76
N GLU A 147 11.19 1.80 -1.65
CA GLU A 147 11.81 0.54 -1.26
C GLU A 147 12.37 -0.23 -2.46
N PHE A 148 11.68 -0.21 -3.60
CA PHE A 148 12.01 -1.02 -4.77
C PHE A 148 12.73 -0.25 -5.89
N ASN A 149 13.07 1.02 -5.69
CA ASN A 149 13.71 1.84 -6.70
C ASN A 149 15.11 1.29 -7.09
N THR A 150 15.88 0.75 -6.15
CA THR A 150 17.21 0.15 -6.40
C THR A 150 17.15 -1.30 -6.88
N GLU A 151 15.98 -1.93 -6.87
CA GLU A 151 15.73 -3.30 -7.36
C GLU A 151 14.98 -3.31 -8.70
N SER A 152 14.89 -2.15 -9.34
CA SER A 152 14.07 -1.92 -10.55
C SER A 152 14.75 -2.32 -11.87
N GLY A 153 16.00 -2.82 -11.84
CA GLY A 153 16.74 -3.17 -13.05
C GLY A 153 16.83 -1.98 -14.01
N ASN A 154 16.37 -2.18 -15.24
CA ASN A 154 16.27 -1.12 -16.25
C ASN A 154 14.84 -0.63 -16.49
N LEU A 155 13.91 -0.86 -15.55
CA LEU A 155 12.50 -0.50 -15.73
C LEU A 155 12.30 1.01 -15.86
N PHE A 156 13.03 1.82 -15.10
CA PHE A 156 12.99 3.28 -15.27
C PHE A 156 13.43 3.72 -16.68
N ASP A 157 14.48 3.13 -17.24
CA ASP A 157 14.94 3.45 -18.59
C ASP A 157 13.86 3.10 -19.64
N ARG A 158 13.17 1.97 -19.45
CA ARG A 158 12.06 1.55 -20.32
C ARG A 158 10.85 2.48 -20.18
N ILE A 159 10.51 2.89 -18.97
CA ILE A 159 9.44 3.87 -18.70
C ILE A 159 9.78 5.21 -19.36
N LEU A 160 10.97 5.74 -19.16
CA LEU A 160 11.41 7.02 -19.77
C LEU A 160 11.38 6.96 -21.29
N THR A 161 11.85 5.86 -21.87
CA THR A 161 11.79 5.64 -23.33
C THR A 161 10.36 5.64 -23.84
N ALA A 162 9.42 5.01 -23.11
CA ALA A 162 8.00 5.00 -23.44
C ALA A 162 7.38 6.41 -23.33
N LEU A 163 7.64 7.13 -22.25
CA LEU A 163 7.11 8.47 -22.03
C LEU A 163 7.62 9.48 -23.05
N ALA A 164 8.88 9.35 -23.49
CA ALA A 164 9.44 10.15 -24.56
C ALA A 164 8.64 10.00 -25.88
N ARG A 165 8.11 8.80 -26.16
CA ARG A 165 7.29 8.52 -27.36
C ARG A 165 5.84 8.96 -27.21
N VAL A 166 5.28 8.85 -26.00
CA VAL A 166 3.89 9.27 -25.72
C VAL A 166 3.70 10.78 -25.91
N GLY A 167 4.72 11.60 -25.63
CA GLY A 167 4.70 13.04 -25.84
C GLY A 167 3.79 13.83 -24.89
N THR A 168 3.20 13.18 -23.88
CA THR A 168 2.40 13.83 -22.83
C THR A 168 3.32 14.33 -21.73
N PRO A 169 3.07 15.52 -21.15
CA PRO A 169 3.80 15.97 -19.97
C PRO A 169 3.83 14.91 -18.87
N ALA A 170 5.02 14.62 -18.36
CA ALA A 170 5.22 13.57 -17.39
C ALA A 170 6.26 13.93 -16.33
N THR A 171 6.06 13.46 -15.11
CA THR A 171 7.09 13.45 -14.05
C THR A 171 7.39 12.03 -13.62
N VAL A 172 8.67 11.69 -13.57
CA VAL A 172 9.19 10.41 -13.09
C VAL A 172 9.95 10.65 -11.79
N ALA A 173 9.42 10.14 -10.68
CA ALA A 173 10.10 10.17 -9.38
C ALA A 173 10.89 8.88 -9.17
N VAL A 174 12.22 9.00 -9.11
CA VAL A 174 13.10 7.82 -9.06
C VAL A 174 13.43 7.37 -7.63
N GLY A 175 13.05 8.13 -6.63
CA GLY A 175 13.28 7.80 -5.21
C GLY A 175 14.64 8.28 -4.67
N PRO A 176 14.84 8.19 -3.34
CA PRO A 176 15.96 8.81 -2.64
C PRO A 176 17.32 8.26 -3.02
N ASP A 177 17.38 6.99 -3.45
CA ASP A 177 18.61 6.26 -3.64
C ASP A 177 19.17 6.35 -5.07
N LEU A 178 18.44 7.01 -5.97
CA LEU A 178 18.81 7.18 -7.37
C LEU A 178 19.02 8.65 -7.73
N ASP A 179 20.15 8.94 -8.38
CA ASP A 179 20.41 10.26 -8.94
C ASP A 179 19.65 10.41 -10.29
N PRO A 180 18.75 11.39 -10.44
CA PRO A 180 18.08 11.68 -11.71
C PRO A 180 19.03 11.86 -12.89
N ALA A 181 20.22 12.43 -12.66
CA ALA A 181 21.22 12.69 -13.70
C ALA A 181 21.72 11.41 -14.40
N ARG A 182 21.63 10.23 -13.75
CA ARG A 182 22.01 8.96 -14.36
C ARG A 182 21.19 8.58 -15.60
N PHE A 183 19.98 9.11 -15.72
CA PHE A 183 19.07 8.81 -16.82
C PHE A 183 19.31 9.71 -18.04
N GLY A 184 20.30 10.61 -17.96
CA GLY A 184 20.66 11.50 -19.06
C GLY A 184 19.57 12.54 -19.40
N PRO A 185 19.77 13.31 -20.49
CA PRO A 185 18.81 14.32 -20.89
C PRO A 185 17.53 13.68 -21.41
N GLN A 186 16.38 14.25 -20.98
CA GLN A 186 15.05 13.83 -21.40
C GLN A 186 14.42 14.88 -22.33
N PRO A 187 13.40 14.51 -23.14
CA PRO A 187 12.59 15.50 -23.85
C PRO A 187 11.97 16.51 -22.90
N SER A 188 11.72 17.73 -23.35
CA SER A 188 11.24 18.85 -22.54
C SER A 188 9.90 18.59 -21.81
N HIS A 189 9.10 17.64 -22.27
CA HIS A 189 7.84 17.22 -21.63
C HIS A 189 8.02 16.16 -20.56
N VAL A 190 9.23 15.61 -20.34
CA VAL A 190 9.52 14.61 -19.30
C VAL A 190 10.47 15.18 -18.26
N ARG A 191 10.05 15.25 -17.02
CA ARG A 191 10.90 15.60 -15.87
C ARG A 191 11.30 14.34 -15.11
N VAL A 192 12.53 14.26 -14.69
CA VAL A 192 13.02 13.22 -13.77
C VAL A 192 13.45 13.90 -12.49
N GLU A 193 12.84 13.50 -11.39
CA GLU A 193 13.03 14.07 -10.06
C GLU A 193 13.39 12.96 -9.06
N GLN A 194 14.18 13.28 -8.08
CA GLN A 194 14.47 12.36 -6.98
C GLN A 194 13.25 12.21 -6.08
N TYR A 195 12.62 13.32 -5.74
CA TYR A 195 11.45 13.42 -4.89
C TYR A 195 10.41 14.39 -5.47
N ILE A 196 9.14 14.08 -5.24
CA ILE A 196 8.01 14.93 -5.63
C ILE A 196 7.03 15.08 -4.46
N ASP A 197 6.26 16.15 -4.46
CA ASP A 197 5.02 16.20 -3.68
C ASP A 197 4.01 15.27 -4.35
N LEU A 198 3.91 14.06 -3.82
CA LEU A 198 3.14 12.98 -4.42
C LEU A 198 1.64 13.33 -4.53
N ASP A 199 1.06 13.96 -3.50
CA ASP A 199 -0.36 14.31 -3.52
C ASP A 199 -0.66 15.40 -4.53
N ALA A 200 0.20 16.41 -4.64
CA ALA A 200 0.07 17.46 -5.64
C ALA A 200 0.22 16.91 -7.07
N GLU A 201 1.22 16.06 -7.31
CA GLU A 201 1.46 15.49 -8.64
C GLU A 201 0.37 14.48 -9.05
N LEU A 202 -0.08 13.60 -8.13
CA LEU A 202 -1.15 12.64 -8.41
C LEU A 202 -2.50 13.32 -8.67
N SER A 203 -2.77 14.47 -8.03
CA SER A 203 -3.99 15.25 -8.32
C SER A 203 -4.05 15.81 -9.75
N ARG A 204 -2.91 15.86 -10.44
CA ARG A 204 -2.79 16.32 -11.82
C ARG A 204 -2.78 15.17 -12.82
N ALA A 205 -2.43 13.95 -12.36
CA ALA A 205 -2.21 12.83 -13.24
C ALA A 205 -3.54 12.23 -13.74
N ASP A 206 -3.65 12.01 -15.05
CA ASP A 206 -4.70 11.19 -15.63
C ASP A 206 -4.28 9.71 -15.72
N VAL A 207 -2.96 9.45 -15.72
CA VAL A 207 -2.37 8.10 -15.64
C VAL A 207 -1.22 8.07 -14.64
N VAL A 208 -1.17 7.04 -13.81
CA VAL A 208 -0.07 6.76 -12.90
C VAL A 208 0.56 5.42 -13.24
N LEU A 209 1.88 5.43 -13.46
CA LEU A 209 2.71 4.25 -13.64
C LEU A 209 3.40 3.94 -12.31
N HIS A 210 3.14 2.78 -11.69
CA HIS A 210 3.69 2.48 -10.38
C HIS A 210 3.90 0.99 -10.11
N HIS A 211 4.63 0.69 -9.03
CA HIS A 211 4.94 -0.69 -8.63
C HIS A 211 3.77 -1.47 -8.02
N GLY A 212 2.70 -0.81 -7.57
CA GLY A 212 1.54 -1.48 -6.98
C GLY A 212 1.48 -1.48 -5.45
N GLY A 213 2.32 -0.71 -4.75
CA GLY A 213 2.20 -0.55 -3.30
C GLY A 213 0.85 0.07 -2.91
N SER A 214 0.28 -0.38 -1.79
CA SER A 214 -1.05 0.03 -1.30
C SER A 214 -1.24 1.54 -1.18
N GLY A 215 -0.19 2.27 -0.76
CA GLY A 215 -0.23 3.73 -0.66
C GLY A 215 -0.42 4.43 -2.00
N LEU A 216 0.32 4.01 -3.04
CA LEU A 216 0.17 4.55 -4.40
C LEU A 216 -1.16 4.14 -5.03
N PHE A 217 -1.61 2.91 -4.78
CA PHE A 217 -2.90 2.42 -5.26
C PHE A 217 -4.05 3.33 -4.81
N VAL A 218 -4.19 3.57 -3.51
CA VAL A 218 -5.28 4.39 -2.97
C VAL A 218 -5.15 5.86 -3.36
N ARG A 219 -3.93 6.42 -3.38
CA ARG A 219 -3.70 7.82 -3.77
C ARG A 219 -3.99 8.05 -5.25
N SER A 220 -3.67 7.10 -6.14
CA SER A 220 -4.03 7.16 -7.55
C SER A 220 -5.55 7.16 -7.74
N VAL A 221 -6.28 6.35 -6.97
CA VAL A 221 -7.76 6.38 -6.97
C VAL A 221 -8.28 7.73 -6.50
N LEU A 222 -7.75 8.28 -5.40
CA LEU A 222 -8.16 9.59 -4.89
C LEU A 222 -7.83 10.73 -5.86
N GLY A 223 -6.71 10.63 -6.60
CA GLY A 223 -6.34 11.53 -7.68
C GLY A 223 -7.20 11.39 -8.94
N GLY A 224 -8.02 10.34 -9.05
CA GLY A 224 -8.84 10.09 -10.23
C GLY A 224 -8.06 9.52 -11.41
N SER A 225 -6.90 8.90 -11.17
CA SER A 225 -5.96 8.44 -12.19
C SER A 225 -6.18 6.99 -12.56
N ALA A 226 -6.11 6.68 -13.86
CA ALA A 226 -5.95 5.31 -14.34
C ALA A 226 -4.55 4.79 -13.97
N GLN A 227 -4.41 3.48 -13.77
CA GLN A 227 -3.19 2.90 -13.23
C GLN A 227 -2.53 1.92 -14.20
N ILE A 228 -1.21 2.00 -14.32
CA ILE A 228 -0.38 0.98 -14.97
C ILE A 228 0.58 0.44 -13.92
N VAL A 229 0.44 -0.84 -13.58
CA VAL A 229 1.11 -1.43 -12.44
C VAL A 229 2.19 -2.41 -12.89
N PHE A 230 3.37 -2.31 -12.27
CA PHE A 230 4.54 -3.18 -12.47
C PHE A 230 4.89 -3.85 -11.13
N PRO A 231 4.25 -4.96 -10.74
CA PRO A 231 4.48 -5.57 -9.44
C PRO A 231 5.86 -6.21 -9.35
N MET A 232 6.64 -5.86 -8.32
CA MET A 232 8.03 -6.30 -8.13
C MET A 232 8.23 -7.12 -6.85
N GLY A 233 7.32 -7.06 -5.86
CA GLY A 233 7.42 -7.81 -4.60
C GLY A 233 6.39 -7.37 -3.55
N ALA A 234 6.51 -7.84 -2.34
CA ALA A 234 5.65 -7.54 -1.19
C ALA A 234 4.14 -7.70 -1.47
N ASP A 235 3.33 -6.67 -1.19
CA ASP A 235 1.87 -6.66 -1.43
C ASP A 235 1.48 -6.33 -2.87
N GLN A 236 2.45 -5.95 -3.71
CA GLN A 236 2.22 -5.39 -5.03
C GLN A 236 1.50 -6.34 -6.00
N PRO A 237 1.80 -7.66 -6.06
CA PRO A 237 1.08 -8.60 -6.91
C PRO A 237 -0.41 -8.68 -6.56
N PHE A 238 -0.75 -8.63 -5.28
CA PHE A 238 -2.14 -8.66 -4.82
C PHE A 238 -2.87 -7.36 -5.13
N THR A 239 -2.19 -6.23 -5.03
CA THR A 239 -2.72 -4.94 -5.46
C THR A 239 -2.91 -4.89 -6.98
N ALA A 240 -1.97 -5.44 -7.76
CA ALA A 240 -2.07 -5.56 -9.21
C ALA A 240 -3.30 -6.38 -9.63
N ASP A 241 -3.58 -7.49 -8.93
CA ASP A 241 -4.81 -8.26 -9.13
C ASP A 241 -6.06 -7.40 -8.88
N ARG A 242 -6.09 -6.59 -7.82
CA ARG A 242 -7.21 -5.67 -7.54
C ARG A 242 -7.38 -4.62 -8.63
N VAL A 243 -6.28 -4.04 -9.15
CA VAL A 243 -6.34 -3.09 -10.28
C VAL A 243 -6.98 -3.76 -11.50
N ARG A 244 -6.61 -4.99 -11.80
CA ARG A 244 -7.16 -5.78 -12.91
C ARG A 244 -8.64 -6.10 -12.69
N ASP A 245 -8.99 -6.67 -11.54
CA ASP A 245 -10.37 -7.11 -11.23
C ASP A 245 -11.35 -5.95 -11.19
N LEU A 246 -10.93 -4.80 -10.64
CA LEU A 246 -11.73 -3.59 -10.58
C LEU A 246 -11.72 -2.82 -11.91
N GLY A 247 -10.84 -3.20 -12.83
CA GLY A 247 -10.67 -2.55 -14.13
C GLY A 247 -10.25 -1.09 -14.03
N LEU A 248 -9.29 -0.81 -13.16
CA LEU A 248 -8.76 0.54 -12.93
C LEU A 248 -7.58 0.88 -13.85
N GLY A 249 -7.15 -0.08 -14.67
CA GLY A 249 -6.03 0.07 -15.57
C GLY A 249 -5.42 -1.26 -15.99
N TYR A 250 -4.11 -1.27 -16.22
CA TYR A 250 -3.37 -2.42 -16.74
C TYR A 250 -2.28 -2.87 -15.77
N VAL A 251 -1.96 -4.16 -15.85
CA VAL A 251 -0.82 -4.77 -15.14
C VAL A 251 0.14 -5.30 -16.18
N LEU A 252 1.39 -4.87 -16.09
CA LEU A 252 2.46 -5.25 -17.00
C LEU A 252 3.56 -5.99 -16.23
N ASP A 253 4.15 -7.00 -16.84
CA ASP A 253 5.27 -7.73 -16.25
C ASP A 253 6.53 -6.85 -16.23
N PRO A 254 7.05 -6.46 -15.08
CA PRO A 254 8.20 -5.57 -14.98
C PRO A 254 9.48 -6.18 -15.56
N VAL A 255 9.59 -7.51 -15.63
CA VAL A 255 10.78 -8.19 -16.14
C VAL A 255 10.86 -8.11 -17.65
N THR A 256 9.73 -8.33 -18.34
CA THR A 256 9.70 -8.53 -19.79
C THR A 256 9.11 -7.39 -20.60
N VAL A 257 8.39 -6.44 -19.97
CA VAL A 257 7.70 -5.36 -20.68
C VAL A 257 8.67 -4.51 -21.52
N THR A 258 8.26 -4.20 -22.75
CA THR A 258 9.02 -3.32 -23.64
C THR A 258 8.56 -1.87 -23.54
N PRO A 259 9.39 -0.88 -23.91
CA PRO A 259 8.97 0.52 -23.97
C PRO A 259 7.74 0.75 -24.87
N ASP A 260 7.63 0.02 -25.98
CA ASP A 260 6.46 0.11 -26.87
C ASP A 260 5.19 -0.37 -26.17
N ALA A 261 5.26 -1.51 -25.49
CA ALA A 261 4.11 -2.02 -24.73
C ALA A 261 3.68 -1.07 -23.60
N ILE A 262 4.62 -0.39 -22.94
CA ILE A 262 4.30 0.65 -21.93
C ILE A 262 3.61 1.84 -22.61
N ALA A 263 4.12 2.33 -23.72
CA ALA A 263 3.52 3.46 -24.46
C ALA A 263 2.11 3.13 -24.95
N ASP A 264 1.92 1.93 -25.52
CA ASP A 264 0.61 1.44 -25.98
C ASP A 264 -0.38 1.32 -24.82
N ALA A 265 0.05 0.83 -23.65
CA ALA A 265 -0.77 0.75 -22.45
C ALA A 265 -1.19 2.13 -21.96
N VAL A 266 -0.29 3.12 -21.95
CA VAL A 266 -0.62 4.51 -21.59
C VAL A 266 -1.66 5.08 -22.53
N MET A 267 -1.47 4.96 -23.84
CA MET A 267 -2.42 5.47 -24.82
C MET A 267 -3.78 4.78 -24.71
N SER A 268 -3.79 3.46 -24.53
CA SER A 268 -5.01 2.66 -24.43
C SER A 268 -5.81 2.99 -23.17
N VAL A 269 -5.16 3.06 -22.01
CA VAL A 269 -5.84 3.33 -20.73
C VAL A 269 -6.44 4.73 -20.71
N ARG A 270 -5.79 5.71 -21.33
CA ARG A 270 -6.30 7.10 -21.47
C ARG A 270 -7.51 7.19 -22.36
N ALA A 271 -7.60 6.37 -23.40
CA ALA A 271 -8.74 6.33 -24.32
C ALA A 271 -9.95 5.56 -23.73
N ASP A 272 -9.72 4.68 -22.74
CA ASP A 272 -10.78 3.80 -22.22
C ASP A 272 -11.69 4.52 -21.21
N GLN A 273 -12.89 4.89 -21.68
CA GLN A 273 -13.91 5.53 -20.86
C GLN A 273 -14.45 4.61 -19.74
N ARG A 274 -14.33 3.28 -19.88
CA ARG A 274 -14.76 2.32 -18.85
C ARG A 274 -13.80 2.37 -17.67
N VAL A 275 -12.49 2.45 -17.92
CA VAL A 275 -11.49 2.65 -16.86
C VAL A 275 -11.77 3.94 -16.11
N LYS A 276 -11.96 5.05 -16.81
CA LYS A 276 -12.29 6.36 -16.18
C LYS A 276 -13.54 6.28 -15.31
N GLY A 277 -14.60 5.64 -15.80
CA GLY A 277 -15.84 5.48 -15.05
C GLY A 277 -15.66 4.63 -13.77
N ARG A 278 -14.85 3.59 -13.82
CA ARG A 278 -14.56 2.73 -12.67
C ARG A 278 -13.67 3.41 -11.63
N VAL A 279 -12.65 4.13 -12.08
CA VAL A 279 -11.80 4.94 -11.18
C VAL A 279 -12.65 5.97 -10.44
N GLU A 280 -13.51 6.72 -11.13
CA GLU A 280 -14.38 7.73 -10.51
C GLU A 280 -15.42 7.09 -9.57
N ALA A 281 -15.95 5.91 -9.89
CA ALA A 281 -16.86 5.18 -9.00
C ALA A 281 -16.17 4.78 -7.70
N LEU A 282 -14.98 4.19 -7.79
CA LEU A 282 -14.19 3.79 -6.60
C LEU A 282 -13.70 5.00 -5.80
N ARG A 283 -13.34 6.09 -6.50
CA ARG A 283 -13.00 7.37 -5.85
C ARG A 283 -14.15 7.89 -5.01
N ARG A 284 -15.37 7.91 -5.54
CA ARG A 284 -16.57 8.35 -4.81
C ARG A 284 -16.87 7.44 -3.61
N GLU A 285 -16.75 6.12 -3.77
CA GLU A 285 -16.89 5.17 -2.67
C GLU A 285 -15.87 5.47 -1.57
N THR A 286 -14.59 5.68 -1.92
CA THR A 286 -13.53 5.99 -0.96
C THR A 286 -13.81 7.30 -0.22
N LEU A 287 -14.21 8.34 -0.91
CA LEU A 287 -14.50 9.66 -0.32
C LEU A 287 -15.75 9.66 0.56
N ALA A 288 -16.67 8.72 0.38
CA ALA A 288 -17.87 8.57 1.21
C ALA A 288 -17.59 7.90 2.58
N LEU A 289 -16.41 7.31 2.77
CA LEU A 289 -16.02 6.70 4.04
C LEU A 289 -15.83 7.75 5.14
N PRO A 290 -15.95 7.35 6.43
CA PRO A 290 -15.68 8.21 7.57
C PRO A 290 -14.28 8.85 7.49
N THR A 291 -14.16 10.08 7.97
CA THR A 291 -12.87 10.78 8.04
C THR A 291 -11.96 10.18 9.13
N PRO A 292 -10.64 10.39 9.07
CA PRO A 292 -9.74 9.99 10.15
C PRO A 292 -10.17 10.55 11.52
N SER A 293 -10.59 11.80 11.60
CA SER A 293 -11.06 12.43 12.84
C SER A 293 -12.28 11.72 13.44
N THR A 294 -13.20 11.25 12.59
CA THR A 294 -14.37 10.46 13.04
C THR A 294 -13.95 9.13 13.67
N VAL A 295 -12.95 8.46 13.07
CA VAL A 295 -12.46 7.17 13.58
C VAL A 295 -11.63 7.38 14.84
N VAL A 296 -10.76 8.39 14.91
CA VAL A 296 -10.00 8.75 16.11
C VAL A 296 -10.93 9.01 17.29
N ALA A 297 -12.02 9.74 17.09
CA ALA A 297 -13.01 9.96 18.13
C ALA A 297 -13.64 8.65 18.68
N ARG A 298 -13.79 7.65 17.79
CA ARG A 298 -14.26 6.31 18.21
C ARG A 298 -13.19 5.50 18.96
N LEU A 299 -11.91 5.68 18.61
CA LEU A 299 -10.79 5.05 19.32
C LEU A 299 -10.59 5.66 20.71
N GLN A 300 -10.88 6.96 20.87
CA GLN A 300 -10.79 7.68 22.14
C GLN A 300 -12.01 7.47 23.04
N ALA A 301 -13.15 7.05 22.48
CA ALA A 301 -14.30 6.67 23.29
C ALA A 301 -13.92 5.47 24.16
N PRO A 302 -14.13 5.50 25.49
CA PRO A 302 -13.63 4.46 26.36
C PRO A 302 -14.10 3.09 25.86
N ALA A 303 -13.16 2.16 25.73
CA ALA A 303 -13.41 0.75 25.42
C ALA A 303 -14.28 0.04 26.50
N ASN A 304 -14.88 0.83 27.38
CA ASN A 304 -15.55 0.45 28.62
C ASN A 304 -16.99 -0.04 28.49
N SER A 305 -17.55 -0.18 27.29
CA SER A 305 -18.93 -0.71 27.20
C SER A 305 -19.03 -2.14 26.66
N ALA A 306 -18.01 -2.68 25.99
CA ALA A 306 -18.08 -4.02 25.38
C ALA A 306 -17.40 -5.14 26.20
N ALA A 307 -16.61 -4.81 27.21
CA ALA A 307 -15.91 -5.79 28.06
C ALA A 307 -16.58 -6.04 29.43
N ARG A 308 -17.75 -5.46 29.70
CA ARG A 308 -18.50 -5.65 30.96
C ARG A 308 -19.79 -6.47 30.83
N GLU A 309 -20.09 -6.97 29.60
CA GLU A 309 -21.27 -7.83 29.39
C GLU A 309 -20.84 -9.15 28.68
N GLN A 310 -19.91 -9.89 29.28
CA GLN A 310 -19.80 -11.35 29.09
C GLN A 310 -19.26 -12.00 30.37
#